data_e93e72ae3423d2c6f83ba402e4469cf2
#
_entry.id   e93e72ae3423d2c6f83ba402e4469cf2
#
_cell.length_a   1.000
_cell.length_b   1.000
_cell.length_c   1.000
_cell.angle_alpha   90.00
_cell.angle_beta   90.00
_cell.angle_gamma   90.00
#
_symmetry.space_group_name_H-M   'P 1'
#
loop_
_entity.id
_entity.type
_entity.pdbx_description
1 polymer ?
#
loop_
_entity_poly.entity_id
_entity_poly.type
_entity_poly.pdbx_seq_one_letter_code
_entity_poly.pdbx_strand_id
1 'polypeptide(L)'
;MPKWFAPLFIVATVGLIAIVGALLVLPSLGAASNAPAVQEVGVPDPGLEHLRIPEFALMDQDGNEVDESVLDGEVTIVDFIFTNCPFACPGLGAAMSRLHSELEGTGVRFASFSVDSERDTPERLRAYAQESLGLTGFDRWEFFTGDSEQINRIVGEHLKFNIQIDETRTIELKDGGEMFNIAHPTRLFLIGPDRRVLSLASFSSVGEVNAMRDRARALAAAQ
;
A
#
# COMPACT_ATOMS: atom_id res chain seq x y z
N MET A 1 3.18 75.82 -15.23
CA MET A 1 3.05 74.81 -14.16
C MET A 1 4.19 75.01 -13.18
N PRO A 2 3.92 75.12 -11.88
CA PRO A 2 4.94 75.40 -10.88
C PRO A 2 5.87 74.19 -10.70
N LYS A 3 7.20 74.46 -10.70
CA LYS A 3 8.29 73.46 -10.65
C LYS A 3 8.33 72.55 -9.42
N TRP A 4 7.49 72.76 -8.44
CA TRP A 4 7.51 71.99 -7.20
C TRP A 4 6.61 70.78 -7.18
N PHE A 5 5.78 70.58 -8.22
CA PHE A 5 4.94 69.37 -8.34
C PHE A 5 5.73 68.11 -8.80
N ALA A 6 6.91 68.30 -9.41
CA ALA A 6 7.71 67.17 -9.93
C ALA A 6 8.21 66.22 -8.83
N PRO A 7 8.68 66.65 -7.64
CA PRO A 7 9.15 65.71 -6.62
C PRO A 7 8.02 64.91 -5.97
N LEU A 8 6.78 65.48 -5.90
CA LEU A 8 5.65 64.77 -5.29
C LEU A 8 5.18 63.57 -6.15
N PHE A 9 5.22 63.71 -7.48
CA PHE A 9 4.87 62.61 -8.41
C PHE A 9 5.89 61.52 -8.38
N ILE A 10 7.21 61.81 -8.25
CA ILE A 10 8.28 60.82 -8.19
C ILE A 10 8.18 59.98 -6.89
N VAL A 11 7.91 60.63 -5.75
CA VAL A 11 7.76 59.93 -4.47
C VAL A 11 6.52 59.01 -4.48
N ALA A 12 5.40 59.46 -5.08
CA ALA A 12 4.17 58.66 -5.18
C ALA A 12 4.33 57.44 -6.10
N THR A 13 5.05 57.58 -7.23
CA THR A 13 5.27 56.46 -8.17
C THR A 13 6.28 55.43 -7.61
N VAL A 14 7.35 55.87 -6.93
CA VAL A 14 8.29 54.96 -6.30
C VAL A 14 7.64 54.22 -5.13
N GLY A 15 6.80 54.88 -4.35
CA GLY A 15 6.03 54.24 -3.27
C GLY A 15 5.04 53.18 -3.78
N LEU A 16 4.34 53.48 -4.88
CA LEU A 16 3.39 52.55 -5.49
C LEU A 16 4.09 51.29 -6.07
N ILE A 17 5.25 51.47 -6.72
CA ILE A 17 6.07 50.35 -7.25
C ILE A 17 6.59 49.49 -6.11
N ALA A 18 7.02 50.06 -4.98
CA ALA A 18 7.48 49.30 -3.82
C ALA A 18 6.36 48.51 -3.18
N ILE A 19 5.15 49.07 -3.06
CA ILE A 19 3.97 48.37 -2.51
C ILE A 19 3.51 47.22 -3.45
N VAL A 20 3.45 47.49 -4.75
CA VAL A 20 3.09 46.42 -5.74
C VAL A 20 4.16 45.34 -5.79
N GLY A 21 5.44 45.70 -5.71
CA GLY A 21 6.54 44.72 -5.62
C GLY A 21 6.48 43.87 -4.35
N ALA A 22 6.17 44.47 -3.19
CA ALA A 22 5.98 43.72 -1.95
C ALA A 22 4.75 42.81 -1.97
N LEU A 23 3.65 43.23 -2.59
CA LEU A 23 2.42 42.40 -2.76
C LEU A 23 2.61 41.23 -3.72
N LEU A 24 3.52 41.33 -4.69
CA LEU A 24 3.82 40.26 -5.64
C LEU A 24 4.87 39.25 -5.14
N VAL A 25 5.73 39.68 -4.20
CA VAL A 25 6.81 38.83 -3.64
C VAL A 25 6.38 38.08 -2.37
N LEU A 26 5.48 38.68 -1.54
CA LEU A 26 5.02 38.07 -0.30
C LEU A 26 4.30 36.74 -0.43
N PRO A 27 3.53 36.41 -1.51
CA PRO A 27 2.95 35.08 -1.66
C PRO A 27 3.95 33.96 -1.96
N SER A 28 5.14 34.30 -2.46
CA SER A 28 6.14 33.28 -2.85
C SER A 28 7.03 32.79 -1.69
N LEU A 29 6.99 33.49 -0.53
CA LEU A 29 7.75 33.11 0.66
C LEU A 29 6.99 32.18 1.62
N GLY A 30 5.71 31.87 1.34
CA GLY A 30 4.84 31.09 2.19
C GLY A 30 4.38 29.75 1.64
N ALA A 31 4.90 29.29 0.51
CA ALA A 31 4.70 27.92 0.07
C ALA A 31 5.62 27.00 0.90
N ALA A 32 5.27 26.80 2.18
CA ALA A 32 5.74 25.64 2.92
C ALA A 32 5.35 24.42 2.08
N SER A 33 6.33 23.67 1.60
CA SER A 33 6.09 22.38 0.97
C SER A 33 5.36 21.54 2.02
N ASN A 34 4.08 21.22 1.79
CA ASN A 34 3.33 20.23 2.55
C ASN A 34 3.84 18.80 2.26
N ALA A 35 5.14 18.62 2.09
CA ALA A 35 5.72 17.30 2.16
C ALA A 35 5.64 16.88 3.64
N PRO A 36 4.95 15.75 3.96
CA PRO A 36 4.89 15.26 5.33
C PRO A 36 6.32 15.09 5.86
N ALA A 37 6.55 15.50 7.09
CA ALA A 37 7.84 15.31 7.72
C ALA A 37 8.14 13.80 7.76
N VAL A 38 9.38 13.39 7.54
CA VAL A 38 9.80 11.97 7.53
C VAL A 38 9.35 11.23 8.79
N GLN A 39 9.19 11.95 9.91
CA GLN A 39 8.70 11.41 11.18
C GLN A 39 7.21 11.00 11.15
N GLU A 40 6.39 11.56 10.25
CA GLU A 40 4.98 11.18 10.08
C GLU A 40 4.80 9.94 9.19
N VAL A 41 5.80 9.58 8.40
CA VAL A 41 5.73 8.47 7.44
C VAL A 41 5.59 7.12 8.16
N GLY A 42 6.26 6.94 9.31
CA GLY A 42 6.23 5.73 10.13
C GLY A 42 5.09 5.67 11.16
N VAL A 43 4.23 6.69 11.24
CA VAL A 43 3.10 6.71 12.19
C VAL A 43 1.86 6.13 11.52
N PRO A 44 1.13 5.18 12.14
CA PRO A 44 -0.13 4.67 11.59
C PRO A 44 -1.14 5.78 11.30
N ASP A 45 -1.92 5.61 10.25
CA ASP A 45 -3.06 6.49 9.99
C ASP A 45 -4.08 6.39 11.15
N PRO A 46 -4.83 7.47 11.44
CA PRO A 46 -5.80 7.48 12.54
C PRO A 46 -6.75 6.30 12.49
N GLY A 47 -6.85 5.58 13.62
CA GLY A 47 -7.69 4.39 13.77
C GLY A 47 -6.99 3.06 13.43
N LEU A 48 -5.75 3.09 12.94
CA LEU A 48 -4.97 1.87 12.63
C LEU A 48 -3.93 1.51 13.70
N GLU A 49 -3.78 2.33 14.74
CA GLU A 49 -2.71 2.25 15.73
C GLU A 49 -2.63 0.89 16.45
N HIS A 50 -3.75 0.21 16.52
CA HIS A 50 -3.89 -1.10 17.17
C HIS A 50 -3.78 -2.29 16.21
N LEU A 51 -3.70 -2.04 14.90
CA LEU A 51 -3.63 -3.09 13.89
C LEU A 51 -2.17 -3.52 13.67
N ARG A 52 -1.94 -4.82 13.73
CA ARG A 52 -0.62 -5.42 13.57
C ARG A 52 -0.73 -6.83 13.01
N ILE A 53 0.23 -7.24 12.18
CA ILE A 53 0.40 -8.67 11.84
C ILE A 53 0.96 -9.38 13.08
N PRO A 54 0.25 -10.41 13.61
CA PRO A 54 0.69 -11.18 14.78
C PRO A 54 1.79 -12.18 14.42
N GLU A 55 2.20 -12.98 15.39
CA GLU A 55 2.97 -14.20 15.16
C GLU A 55 2.15 -15.19 14.33
N PHE A 56 2.82 -15.87 13.38
CA PHE A 56 2.22 -16.91 12.55
C PHE A 56 3.25 -18.00 12.22
N ALA A 57 2.76 -19.16 11.78
CA ALA A 57 3.57 -20.23 11.18
C ALA A 57 2.83 -20.70 9.93
N LEU A 58 3.34 -20.34 8.77
CA LEU A 58 2.77 -20.60 7.46
C LEU A 58 3.80 -21.26 6.53
N MET A 59 3.46 -21.47 5.29
CA MET A 59 4.36 -21.94 4.23
C MET A 59 4.44 -20.89 3.12
N ASP A 60 5.62 -20.71 2.56
CA ASP A 60 5.80 -19.90 1.36
C ASP A 60 5.44 -20.69 0.09
N GLN A 61 5.53 -20.05 -1.07
CA GLN A 61 5.28 -20.68 -2.38
C GLN A 61 6.30 -21.74 -2.78
N ASP A 62 7.35 -21.91 -2.02
CA ASP A 62 8.39 -22.94 -2.20
C ASP A 62 8.20 -24.15 -1.26
N GLY A 63 7.19 -24.06 -0.38
CA GLY A 63 6.91 -25.06 0.64
C GLY A 63 7.82 -24.97 1.87
N ASN A 64 8.54 -23.89 2.05
CA ASN A 64 9.32 -23.66 3.26
C ASN A 64 8.40 -23.17 4.39
N GLU A 65 8.66 -23.63 5.61
CA GLU A 65 8.05 -23.06 6.81
C GLU A 65 8.59 -21.65 7.03
N VAL A 66 7.67 -20.70 7.26
CA VAL A 66 7.98 -19.30 7.52
C VAL A 66 7.17 -18.78 8.71
N ASP A 67 7.75 -17.85 9.43
CA ASP A 67 7.09 -17.15 10.52
C ASP A 67 7.09 -15.62 10.27
N GLU A 68 6.54 -14.88 11.19
CA GLU A 68 6.42 -13.44 11.09
C GLU A 68 7.75 -12.68 10.99
N SER A 69 8.87 -13.32 11.30
CA SER A 69 10.20 -12.70 11.22
C SER A 69 10.57 -12.27 9.79
N VAL A 70 9.93 -12.87 8.78
CA VAL A 70 10.08 -12.44 7.37
C VAL A 70 9.59 -11.01 7.12
N LEU A 71 8.79 -10.46 8.05
CA LEU A 71 8.28 -9.08 8.00
C LEU A 71 9.03 -8.13 8.95
N ASP A 72 9.82 -8.65 9.88
CA ASP A 72 10.51 -7.84 10.90
C ASP A 72 11.66 -7.02 10.28
N GLY A 73 11.69 -5.74 10.61
CA GLY A 73 12.66 -4.81 10.06
C GLY A 73 12.40 -4.35 8.63
N GLU A 74 11.33 -4.83 7.99
CA GLU A 74 11.04 -4.59 6.59
C GLU A 74 9.81 -3.67 6.41
N VAL A 75 9.84 -2.84 5.39
CA VAL A 75 8.64 -2.14 4.90
C VAL A 75 7.96 -3.06 3.90
N THR A 76 6.76 -3.52 4.20
CA THR A 76 6.07 -4.53 3.40
C THR A 76 4.70 -4.03 2.93
N ILE A 77 4.35 -4.26 1.65
CA ILE A 77 2.99 -4.10 1.14
C ILE A 77 2.34 -5.48 1.12
N VAL A 78 1.18 -5.59 1.78
CA VAL A 78 0.46 -6.86 1.99
C VAL A 78 -0.89 -6.81 1.30
N ASP A 79 -1.30 -7.93 0.71
CA ASP A 79 -2.67 -8.20 0.30
C ASP A 79 -3.14 -9.59 0.72
N PHE A 80 -4.46 -9.81 0.62
CA PHE A 80 -5.12 -11.08 0.87
C PHE A 80 -5.79 -11.53 -0.42
N ILE A 81 -5.52 -12.76 -0.84
CA ILE A 81 -5.95 -13.30 -2.14
C ILE A 81 -6.49 -14.72 -2.00
N PHE A 82 -7.08 -15.24 -3.05
CA PHE A 82 -7.14 -16.67 -3.34
C PHE A 82 -7.04 -16.90 -4.86
N THR A 83 -6.38 -17.99 -5.28
CA THR A 83 -5.96 -18.15 -6.68
C THR A 83 -7.12 -18.34 -7.65
N ASN A 84 -8.28 -18.80 -7.16
CA ASN A 84 -9.49 -18.99 -7.96
C ASN A 84 -10.41 -17.77 -8.04
N CYS A 85 -10.05 -16.63 -7.44
CA CYS A 85 -10.89 -15.42 -7.41
C CYS A 85 -11.00 -14.76 -8.80
N PRO A 86 -12.18 -14.73 -9.44
CA PRO A 86 -12.36 -14.02 -10.71
C PRO A 86 -12.78 -12.57 -10.54
N PHE A 87 -12.99 -12.09 -9.31
CA PHE A 87 -13.60 -10.78 -9.02
C PHE A 87 -12.55 -9.71 -8.68
N ALA A 88 -12.15 -9.62 -7.42
CA ALA A 88 -11.27 -8.56 -6.94
C ALA A 88 -9.77 -8.86 -7.15
N CYS A 89 -9.36 -10.14 -7.07
CA CYS A 89 -7.95 -10.51 -7.11
C CYS A 89 -7.21 -10.12 -8.41
N PRO A 90 -7.83 -10.15 -9.62
CA PRO A 90 -7.15 -9.62 -10.80
C PRO A 90 -6.78 -8.13 -10.67
N GLY A 91 -7.68 -7.33 -10.07
CA GLY A 91 -7.42 -5.91 -9.82
C GLY A 91 -6.38 -5.67 -8.72
N LEU A 92 -6.46 -6.44 -7.61
CA LEU A 92 -5.45 -6.44 -6.55
C LEU A 92 -4.08 -6.82 -7.10
N GLY A 93 -3.99 -7.93 -7.82
CA GLY A 93 -2.74 -8.41 -8.43
C GLY A 93 -2.13 -7.39 -9.40
N ALA A 94 -2.95 -6.73 -10.22
CA ALA A 94 -2.48 -5.67 -11.11
C ALA A 94 -1.93 -4.47 -10.34
N ALA A 95 -2.57 -4.06 -9.23
CA ALA A 95 -2.07 -2.99 -8.38
C ALA A 95 -0.77 -3.38 -7.67
N MET A 96 -0.67 -4.60 -7.14
CA MET A 96 0.53 -5.15 -6.53
C MET A 96 1.68 -5.24 -7.52
N SER A 97 1.46 -5.79 -8.73
CA SER A 97 2.47 -5.90 -9.79
C SER A 97 3.01 -4.52 -10.20
N ARG A 98 2.12 -3.52 -10.31
CA ARG A 98 2.52 -2.15 -10.59
C ARG A 98 3.39 -1.57 -9.48
N LEU A 99 2.97 -1.71 -8.22
CA LEU A 99 3.74 -1.24 -7.07
C LEU A 99 5.09 -1.95 -6.97
N HIS A 100 5.13 -3.26 -7.18
CA HIS A 100 6.35 -4.05 -7.19
C HIS A 100 7.36 -3.52 -8.21
N SER A 101 6.92 -3.26 -9.45
CA SER A 101 7.76 -2.67 -10.49
C SER A 101 8.21 -1.25 -10.16
N GLU A 102 7.30 -0.38 -9.65
CA GLU A 102 7.61 1.02 -9.33
C GLU A 102 8.51 1.18 -8.09
N LEU A 103 8.57 0.15 -7.22
CA LEU A 103 9.38 0.12 -6.00
C LEU A 103 10.61 -0.78 -6.11
N GLU A 104 10.93 -1.26 -7.31
CA GLU A 104 12.14 -2.05 -7.55
C GLU A 104 13.40 -1.29 -7.07
N GLY A 105 14.28 -2.01 -6.38
CA GLY A 105 15.53 -1.45 -5.84
C GLY A 105 15.37 -0.55 -4.60
N THR A 106 14.15 -0.32 -4.10
CA THR A 106 13.92 0.52 -2.92
C THR A 106 14.05 -0.22 -1.57
N GLY A 107 14.10 -1.54 -1.59
CA GLY A 107 14.07 -2.35 -0.37
C GLY A 107 12.67 -2.73 0.11
N VAL A 108 11.60 -2.15 -0.42
CA VAL A 108 10.22 -2.53 -0.06
C VAL A 108 9.92 -3.96 -0.45
N ARG A 109 9.29 -4.72 0.46
CA ARG A 109 8.85 -6.11 0.26
C ARG A 109 7.36 -6.17 -0.05
N PHE A 110 6.94 -7.33 -0.57
CA PHE A 110 5.56 -7.65 -0.90
C PHE A 110 5.21 -9.01 -0.32
N ALA A 111 4.00 -9.13 0.22
CA ALA A 111 3.51 -10.39 0.78
C ALA A 111 2.03 -10.58 0.45
N SER A 112 1.70 -11.72 -0.14
CA SER A 112 0.32 -12.10 -0.46
C SER A 112 -0.08 -13.31 0.39
N PHE A 113 -1.12 -13.16 1.21
CA PHE A 113 -1.63 -14.24 2.06
C PHE A 113 -2.87 -14.86 1.42
N SER A 114 -2.85 -16.17 1.19
CA SER A 114 -4.04 -16.86 0.72
C SER A 114 -5.07 -17.02 1.82
N VAL A 115 -6.34 -16.74 1.49
CA VAL A 115 -7.49 -16.99 2.35
C VAL A 115 -8.20 -18.31 2.03
N ASP A 116 -7.72 -19.07 1.05
CA ASP A 116 -8.24 -20.38 0.63
C ASP A 116 -7.19 -21.48 0.83
N SER A 117 -6.74 -21.67 2.06
CA SER A 117 -5.67 -22.62 2.41
C SER A 117 -5.99 -24.08 2.02
N GLU A 118 -7.26 -24.42 1.82
CA GLU A 118 -7.65 -25.77 1.39
C GLU A 118 -7.26 -26.05 -0.08
N ARG A 119 -7.26 -25.02 -0.93
CA ARG A 119 -7.01 -25.13 -2.37
C ARG A 119 -5.71 -24.51 -2.81
N ASP A 120 -5.26 -23.49 -2.13
CA ASP A 120 -4.05 -22.75 -2.47
C ASP A 120 -2.82 -23.37 -1.82
N THR A 121 -2.34 -24.49 -2.43
CA THR A 121 -1.07 -25.11 -2.04
C THR A 121 0.11 -24.20 -2.45
N PRO A 122 1.33 -24.41 -1.88
CA PRO A 122 2.53 -23.71 -2.32
C PRO A 122 2.72 -23.71 -3.85
N GLU A 123 2.52 -24.86 -4.49
CA GLU A 123 2.67 -24.99 -5.94
C GLU A 123 1.62 -24.17 -6.71
N ARG A 124 0.39 -24.09 -6.19
CA ARG A 124 -0.65 -23.24 -6.81
C ARG A 124 -0.35 -21.77 -6.66
N LEU A 125 0.15 -21.35 -5.52
CA LEU A 125 0.58 -19.97 -5.30
C LEU A 125 1.73 -19.60 -6.22
N ARG A 126 2.72 -20.49 -6.38
CA ARG A 126 3.82 -20.30 -7.32
C ARG A 126 3.30 -20.18 -8.77
N ALA A 127 2.42 -21.07 -9.19
CA ALA A 127 1.82 -21.03 -10.52
C ALA A 127 1.02 -19.74 -10.73
N TYR A 128 0.22 -19.32 -9.75
CA TYR A 128 -0.52 -18.05 -9.79
C TYR A 128 0.41 -16.85 -9.95
N ALA A 129 1.47 -16.78 -9.17
CA ALA A 129 2.45 -15.70 -9.24
C ALA A 129 3.12 -15.62 -10.63
N GLN A 130 3.48 -16.76 -11.22
CA GLN A 130 4.13 -16.82 -12.52
C GLN A 130 3.17 -16.58 -13.67
N GLU A 131 2.01 -17.26 -13.67
CA GLU A 131 1.08 -17.26 -14.81
C GLU A 131 0.14 -16.05 -14.81
N SER A 132 -0.34 -15.64 -13.63
CA SER A 132 -1.34 -14.57 -13.51
C SER A 132 -0.71 -13.21 -13.26
N LEU A 133 0.41 -13.14 -12.52
CA LEU A 133 1.10 -11.89 -12.19
C LEU A 133 2.38 -11.66 -13.01
N GLY A 134 2.86 -12.69 -13.74
CA GLY A 134 4.04 -12.60 -14.60
C GLY A 134 5.37 -12.52 -13.85
N LEU A 135 5.41 -12.97 -12.59
CA LEU A 135 6.63 -12.95 -11.80
C LEU A 135 7.62 -13.99 -12.33
N THR A 136 8.88 -13.58 -12.49
CA THR A 136 10.00 -14.45 -12.89
C THR A 136 10.90 -14.85 -11.72
N GLY A 137 10.68 -14.26 -10.54
CA GLY A 137 11.40 -14.51 -9.30
C GLY A 137 10.56 -14.04 -8.10
N PHE A 138 11.00 -14.42 -6.90
CA PHE A 138 10.27 -14.17 -5.65
C PHE A 138 11.10 -13.33 -4.66
N ASP A 139 12.16 -12.69 -5.10
CA ASP A 139 13.16 -12.07 -4.23
C ASP A 139 12.57 -11.04 -3.25
N ARG A 140 11.49 -10.37 -3.61
CA ARG A 140 10.87 -9.39 -2.73
C ARG A 140 9.33 -9.46 -2.73
N TRP A 141 8.78 -10.52 -3.31
CA TRP A 141 7.34 -10.77 -3.25
C TRP A 141 7.08 -12.24 -2.98
N GLU A 142 6.63 -12.53 -1.77
CA GLU A 142 6.37 -13.87 -1.27
C GLU A 142 4.86 -14.12 -1.14
N PHE A 143 4.49 -15.37 -1.26
CA PHE A 143 3.09 -15.83 -1.19
C PHE A 143 2.96 -16.86 -0.10
N PHE A 144 2.03 -16.65 0.82
CA PHE A 144 1.89 -17.48 2.01
C PHE A 144 0.56 -18.23 2.03
N THR A 145 0.62 -19.49 2.43
CA THR A 145 -0.53 -20.37 2.69
C THR A 145 -0.27 -21.19 3.94
N GLY A 146 -1.28 -21.90 4.44
CA GLY A 146 -1.13 -22.78 5.61
C GLY A 146 -2.43 -22.96 6.35
N ASP A 147 -2.38 -23.01 7.67
CA ASP A 147 -3.56 -23.22 8.51
C ASP A 147 -4.56 -22.08 8.39
N SER A 148 -5.79 -22.42 7.99
CA SER A 148 -6.89 -21.46 7.85
C SER A 148 -7.25 -20.74 9.16
N GLU A 149 -7.07 -21.38 10.32
CA GLU A 149 -7.29 -20.73 11.63
C GLU A 149 -6.28 -19.60 11.85
N GLN A 150 -5.02 -19.78 11.45
CA GLN A 150 -4.02 -18.73 11.55
C GLN A 150 -4.32 -17.55 10.62
N ILE A 151 -4.73 -17.82 9.37
CA ILE A 151 -5.14 -16.77 8.43
C ILE A 151 -6.36 -16.01 8.98
N ASN A 152 -7.37 -16.72 9.49
CA ASN A 152 -8.54 -16.11 10.12
C ASN A 152 -8.17 -15.27 11.35
N ARG A 153 -7.21 -15.72 12.16
CA ARG A 153 -6.70 -14.95 13.30
C ARG A 153 -6.01 -13.65 12.84
N ILE A 154 -5.12 -13.73 11.84
CA ILE A 154 -4.46 -12.55 11.27
C ILE A 154 -5.52 -11.54 10.80
N VAL A 155 -6.42 -11.97 9.94
CA VAL A 155 -7.40 -11.09 9.28
C VAL A 155 -8.48 -10.62 10.27
N GLY A 156 -9.08 -11.55 11.05
CA GLY A 156 -10.23 -11.27 11.89
C GLY A 156 -9.85 -10.63 13.23
N GLU A 157 -8.93 -11.26 13.96
CA GLU A 157 -8.62 -10.83 15.32
C GLU A 157 -7.64 -9.64 15.36
N HIS A 158 -6.67 -9.60 14.46
CA HIS A 158 -5.60 -8.60 14.49
C HIS A 158 -5.82 -7.45 13.51
N LEU A 159 -6.28 -7.73 12.29
CA LEU A 159 -6.56 -6.68 11.31
C LEU A 159 -8.00 -6.18 11.33
N LYS A 160 -8.91 -6.84 12.08
CA LYS A 160 -10.32 -6.46 12.23
C LYS A 160 -11.13 -6.47 10.94
N PHE A 161 -10.76 -7.34 10.00
CA PHE A 161 -11.52 -7.64 8.80
C PHE A 161 -12.16 -9.04 8.90
N ASN A 162 -13.13 -9.32 8.02
CA ASN A 162 -13.80 -10.61 7.99
C ASN A 162 -13.35 -11.42 6.76
N ILE A 163 -13.25 -12.73 6.95
CA ILE A 163 -13.24 -13.72 5.87
C ILE A 163 -14.56 -14.51 6.02
N GLN A 164 -15.34 -14.57 4.96
CA GLN A 164 -16.65 -15.26 4.97
C GLN A 164 -16.87 -15.98 3.64
N ILE A 165 -17.46 -17.17 3.71
CA ILE A 165 -17.96 -17.85 2.51
C ILE A 165 -19.21 -17.10 2.04
N ASP A 166 -19.17 -16.63 0.80
CA ASP A 166 -20.28 -15.94 0.14
C ASP A 166 -21.07 -16.96 -0.69
N GLU A 167 -22.02 -17.63 -0.06
CA GLU A 167 -22.87 -18.64 -0.71
C GLU A 167 -23.79 -18.07 -1.79
N THR A 168 -23.86 -16.74 -1.95
CA THR A 168 -24.64 -16.08 -3.01
C THR A 168 -23.91 -16.03 -4.33
N ARG A 169 -22.60 -16.35 -4.34
CA ARG A 169 -21.75 -16.33 -5.53
C ARG A 169 -20.98 -17.64 -5.68
N THR A 170 -21.23 -18.33 -6.77
CA THR A 170 -20.47 -19.54 -7.17
C THR A 170 -19.36 -19.17 -8.14
N ILE A 171 -18.23 -19.81 -8.00
CA ILE A 171 -17.07 -19.73 -8.87
C ILE A 171 -16.89 -21.08 -9.53
N GLU A 172 -16.83 -21.12 -10.87
CA GLU A 172 -16.47 -22.30 -11.63
C GLU A 172 -14.95 -22.46 -11.62
N LEU A 173 -14.49 -23.63 -11.20
CA LEU A 173 -13.06 -23.97 -11.14
C LEU A 173 -12.55 -24.44 -12.50
N LYS A 174 -11.26 -24.26 -12.77
CA LYS A 174 -10.62 -24.67 -14.03
C LYS A 174 -10.70 -26.19 -14.29
N ASP A 175 -10.87 -26.99 -13.26
CA ASP A 175 -11.03 -28.46 -13.31
C ASP A 175 -12.50 -28.90 -13.50
N GLY A 176 -13.43 -27.96 -13.67
CA GLY A 176 -14.86 -28.21 -13.86
C GLY A 176 -15.65 -28.38 -12.56
N GLY A 177 -15.01 -28.18 -11.40
CA GLY A 177 -15.69 -28.08 -10.10
C GLY A 177 -16.28 -26.71 -9.85
N GLU A 178 -16.97 -26.57 -8.73
CA GLU A 178 -17.52 -25.30 -8.26
C GLU A 178 -17.12 -25.04 -6.81
N MET A 179 -16.99 -23.78 -6.44
CA MET A 179 -16.82 -23.33 -5.07
C MET A 179 -17.64 -22.08 -4.81
N PHE A 180 -17.97 -21.82 -3.55
CA PHE A 180 -18.50 -20.52 -3.17
C PHE A 180 -17.39 -19.46 -3.14
N ASN A 181 -17.76 -18.22 -3.42
CA ASN A 181 -16.82 -17.11 -3.29
C ASN A 181 -16.41 -16.92 -1.84
N ILE A 182 -15.18 -16.43 -1.63
CA ILE A 182 -14.66 -16.06 -0.32
C ILE A 182 -14.61 -14.54 -0.27
N ALA A 183 -15.49 -13.94 0.54
CA ALA A 183 -15.41 -12.52 0.84
C ALA A 183 -14.25 -12.28 1.82
N HIS A 184 -13.31 -11.44 1.43
CA HIS A 184 -12.09 -11.14 2.18
C HIS A 184 -11.71 -9.66 2.01
N PRO A 185 -10.72 -9.13 2.77
CA PRO A 185 -10.25 -7.77 2.57
C PRO A 185 -9.74 -7.55 1.14
N THR A 186 -10.30 -6.56 0.44
CA THR A 186 -9.88 -6.18 -0.92
C THR A 186 -9.08 -4.87 -0.90
N ARG A 187 -8.21 -4.73 0.09
CA ARG A 187 -7.34 -3.56 0.27
C ARG A 187 -5.87 -3.98 0.30
N LEU A 188 -5.02 -3.05 -0.05
CA LEU A 188 -3.59 -3.13 0.18
C LEU A 188 -3.29 -2.58 1.59
N PHE A 189 -2.35 -3.19 2.28
CA PHE A 189 -1.91 -2.83 3.62
C PHE A 189 -0.43 -2.43 3.54
N LEU A 190 -0.08 -1.24 3.99
CA LEU A 190 1.31 -0.87 4.21
C LEU A 190 1.69 -1.23 5.64
N ILE A 191 2.66 -2.11 5.77
CA ILE A 191 3.16 -2.63 7.05
C ILE A 191 4.53 -2.02 7.30
N GLY A 192 4.72 -1.49 8.51
CA GLY A 192 6.01 -0.97 8.97
C GLY A 192 6.96 -2.06 9.49
N PRO A 193 8.21 -1.68 9.79
CA PRO A 193 9.25 -2.62 10.26
C PRO A 193 8.92 -3.34 11.57
N ASP A 194 7.98 -2.84 12.32
CA ASP A 194 7.47 -3.42 13.57
C ASP A 194 6.15 -4.16 13.36
N ARG A 195 5.82 -4.51 12.12
CA ARG A 195 4.59 -5.21 11.70
C ARG A 195 3.28 -4.46 11.94
N ARG A 196 3.32 -3.17 12.34
CA ARG A 196 2.11 -2.35 12.46
C ARG A 196 1.58 -1.95 11.09
N VAL A 197 0.25 -1.90 10.96
CA VAL A 197 -0.41 -1.35 9.78
C VAL A 197 -0.27 0.17 9.80
N LEU A 198 0.38 0.74 8.81
CA LEU A 198 0.60 2.18 8.70
C LEU A 198 -0.48 2.86 7.85
N SER A 199 -0.92 2.22 6.78
CA SER A 199 -2.01 2.72 5.94
C SER A 199 -2.71 1.61 5.18
N LEU A 200 -3.90 1.93 4.68
CA LEU A 200 -4.70 1.09 3.80
C LEU A 200 -4.93 1.82 2.48
N ALA A 201 -4.94 1.08 1.36
CA ALA A 201 -5.31 1.63 0.06
C ALA A 201 -6.32 0.73 -0.65
N SER A 202 -7.32 1.34 -1.28
CA SER A 202 -8.17 0.63 -2.24
C SER A 202 -7.40 0.41 -3.53
N PHE A 203 -7.31 -0.82 -4.02
CA PHE A 203 -6.65 -1.13 -5.29
C PHE A 203 -7.28 -0.39 -6.48
N SER A 204 -8.55 -0.03 -6.39
CA SER A 204 -9.29 0.72 -7.43
C SER A 204 -9.06 2.23 -7.38
N SER A 205 -8.43 2.76 -6.33
CA SER A 205 -8.12 4.17 -6.16
C SER A 205 -6.66 4.45 -6.55
N VAL A 206 -6.45 4.97 -7.75
CA VAL A 206 -5.09 5.32 -8.22
C VAL A 206 -4.39 6.30 -7.27
N GLY A 207 -5.15 7.24 -6.68
CA GLY A 207 -4.62 8.21 -5.71
C GLY A 207 -4.11 7.55 -4.43
N GLU A 208 -4.89 6.63 -3.84
CA GLU A 208 -4.50 5.91 -2.63
C GLU A 208 -3.30 4.99 -2.89
N VAL A 209 -3.29 4.27 -4.01
CA VAL A 209 -2.17 3.40 -4.39
C VAL A 209 -0.88 4.22 -4.61
N ASN A 210 -0.96 5.39 -5.25
CA ASN A 210 0.19 6.27 -5.42
C ASN A 210 0.69 6.83 -4.08
N ALA A 211 -0.21 7.25 -3.19
CA ALA A 211 0.16 7.72 -1.84
C ALA A 211 0.86 6.62 -1.03
N MET A 212 0.34 5.39 -1.09
CA MET A 212 0.97 4.23 -0.45
C MET A 212 2.37 3.95 -1.00
N ARG A 213 2.55 3.98 -2.33
CA ARG A 213 3.85 3.83 -2.99
C ARG A 213 4.86 4.87 -2.47
N ASP A 214 4.47 6.14 -2.47
CA ASP A 214 5.37 7.23 -2.10
C ASP A 214 5.76 7.14 -0.62
N ARG A 215 4.81 6.74 0.23
CA ARG A 215 5.04 6.49 1.66
C ARG A 215 5.96 5.29 1.88
N ALA A 216 5.71 4.17 1.21
CA ALA A 216 6.56 2.97 1.30
C ALA A 216 8.01 3.27 0.91
N ARG A 217 8.20 4.01 -0.20
CA ARG A 217 9.53 4.45 -0.65
C ARG A 217 10.23 5.33 0.37
N ALA A 218 9.51 6.29 0.95
CA ALA A 218 10.07 7.20 1.96
C ALA A 218 10.47 6.45 3.25
N LEU A 219 9.65 5.47 3.68
CA LEU A 219 9.96 4.61 4.82
C LEU A 219 11.20 3.76 4.59
N ALA A 220 11.29 3.09 3.44
CA ALA A 220 12.44 2.24 3.11
C ALA A 220 13.74 3.05 2.97
N ALA A 221 13.66 4.29 2.49
CA ALA A 221 14.83 5.18 2.41
C ALA A 221 15.31 5.71 3.77
N ALA A 222 14.52 5.57 4.83
CA ALA A 222 14.84 6.04 6.18
C ALA A 222 15.43 4.92 7.08
N GLN A 223 15.54 3.68 6.56
CA GLN A 223 16.16 2.53 7.21
C GLN A 223 17.65 2.48 6.93
#